data_99ad9844af5d2e1c31ce8b35b2451f8c
#
_entry.id   99ad9844af5d2e1c31ce8b35b2451f8c
#
_cell.length_a   1.000
_cell.length_b   1.000
_cell.length_c   1.000
_cell.angle_alpha   90.00
_cell.angle_beta   90.00
_cell.angle_gamma   90.00
#
_symmetry.space_group_name_H-M   'P 1'
#
loop_
_entity.id
_entity.type
_entity.pdbx_description
1 polymer ?
#
loop_
_entity_poly.entity_id
_entity_poly.type
_entity_poly.pdbx_seq_one_letter_code
_entity_poly.pdbx_strand_id
1 'polypeptide(L)'
;MEIKLSDQAKKWQIIAREYADKYLQPHEIEAELNNGELSKELTLRNKKKAIDLGFTAIDVPQSYGGLGLSMVEQVAIWEQLGRVTNALSWCFPEAQSWMFDACSEEQIKEYIIPLMEGKRKDCYAITESGSGSDVANLESTAKKTNEGYVLNGEKWYVTSANLADYFWFQAYIPEEDEDALFLVNKDTEGIQMIASPLFSHTYAAHHPTYKFEN
;
A
#
# COMPACT_ATOMS: atom_id res chain seq x y z
N MET A 1 -1.28 -24.34 24.29
CA MET A 1 -0.04 -24.42 23.48
C MET A 1 0.62 -23.04 23.56
N GLU A 2 1.80 -22.95 24.15
CA GLU A 2 2.53 -21.69 24.24
C GLU A 2 3.35 -21.51 22.94
N ILE A 3 3.00 -20.49 22.16
CA ILE A 3 3.77 -20.17 20.94
C ILE A 3 5.00 -19.38 21.37
N LYS A 4 6.18 -20.01 21.25
CA LYS A 4 7.46 -19.34 21.53
C LYS A 4 8.00 -18.75 20.23
N LEU A 5 8.21 -17.43 20.21
CA LEU A 5 8.91 -16.76 19.12
C LEU A 5 10.37 -17.22 19.09
N SER A 6 10.91 -17.38 17.87
CA SER A 6 12.34 -17.55 17.65
C SER A 6 13.13 -16.32 18.13
N ASP A 7 14.42 -16.46 18.37
CA ASP A 7 15.25 -15.33 18.78
C ASP A 7 15.33 -14.27 17.68
N GLN A 8 15.25 -14.68 16.41
CA GLN A 8 15.18 -13.76 15.27
C GLN A 8 13.86 -12.99 15.26
N ALA A 9 12.71 -13.64 15.47
CA ALA A 9 11.42 -12.96 15.54
C ALA A 9 11.36 -11.97 16.73
N LYS A 10 11.91 -12.35 17.89
CA LYS A 10 12.05 -11.43 19.04
C LYS A 10 12.91 -10.21 18.73
N LYS A 11 14.02 -10.42 18.00
CA LYS A 11 14.89 -9.31 17.57
C LYS A 11 14.13 -8.31 16.71
N TRP A 12 13.37 -8.77 15.71
CA TRP A 12 12.54 -7.92 14.87
C TRP A 12 11.41 -7.24 15.66
N GLN A 13 10.78 -7.95 16.59
CA GLN A 13 9.79 -7.35 17.51
C GLN A 13 10.37 -6.18 18.30
N ILE A 14 11.59 -6.31 18.83
CA ILE A 14 12.28 -5.25 19.57
C ILE A 14 12.58 -4.06 18.66
N ILE A 15 13.13 -4.29 17.47
CA ILE A 15 13.45 -3.24 16.49
C ILE A 15 12.19 -2.45 16.09
N ALA A 16 11.09 -3.16 15.82
CA ALA A 16 9.82 -2.53 15.45
C ALA A 16 9.20 -1.76 16.62
N ARG A 17 9.30 -2.29 17.84
CA ARG A 17 8.88 -1.59 19.07
C ARG A 17 9.65 -0.28 19.25
N GLU A 18 10.96 -0.31 19.18
CA GLU A 18 11.81 0.87 19.31
C GLU A 18 11.49 1.93 18.25
N TYR A 19 11.20 1.49 17.02
CA TYR A 19 10.76 2.40 15.97
C TYR A 19 9.39 3.02 16.31
N ALA A 20 8.40 2.22 16.68
CA ALA A 20 7.07 2.72 17.04
C ALA A 20 7.13 3.69 18.23
N ASP A 21 7.81 3.30 19.31
CA ASP A 21 7.90 4.08 20.56
C ASP A 21 8.66 5.41 20.35
N LYS A 22 9.66 5.44 19.47
CA LYS A 22 10.50 6.63 19.28
C LYS A 22 10.04 7.56 18.16
N TYR A 23 9.48 7.00 17.08
CA TYR A 23 9.21 7.76 15.86
C TYR A 23 7.72 7.98 15.59
N LEU A 24 6.83 7.12 16.11
CA LEU A 24 5.41 7.19 15.81
C LEU A 24 4.58 7.61 17.03
N GLN A 25 4.63 6.86 18.12
CA GLN A 25 3.80 7.05 19.30
C GLN A 25 3.89 8.46 19.92
N PRO A 26 5.05 9.15 19.98
CA PRO A 26 5.12 10.51 20.54
C PRO A 26 4.30 11.54 19.76
N HIS A 27 3.86 11.24 18.56
CA HIS A 27 3.14 12.14 17.64
C HIS A 27 1.65 11.82 17.51
N GLU A 28 1.11 10.86 18.26
CA GLU A 28 -0.31 10.45 18.17
C GLU A 28 -1.26 11.61 18.48
N ILE A 29 -0.99 12.37 19.53
CA ILE A 29 -1.83 13.51 19.91
C ILE A 29 -1.74 14.65 18.89
N GLU A 30 -0.53 14.93 18.36
CA GLU A 30 -0.34 15.91 17.29
C GLU A 30 -1.14 15.55 16.05
N ALA A 31 -1.07 14.29 15.62
CA ALA A 31 -1.83 13.79 14.49
C ALA A 31 -3.34 13.84 14.74
N GLU A 32 -3.81 13.43 15.91
CA GLU A 32 -5.24 13.46 16.27
C GLU A 32 -5.81 14.88 16.20
N LEU A 33 -5.08 15.87 16.70
CA LEU A 33 -5.49 17.27 16.69
C LEU A 33 -5.37 17.93 15.32
N ASN A 34 -4.67 17.30 14.37
CA ASN A 34 -4.38 17.82 13.03
C ASN A 34 -4.90 16.91 11.91
N ASN A 35 -6.08 16.31 12.09
CA ASN A 35 -6.75 15.46 11.09
C ASN A 35 -5.88 14.29 10.56
N GLY A 36 -5.05 13.71 11.42
CA GLY A 36 -4.15 12.61 11.07
C GLY A 36 -2.83 13.05 10.42
N GLU A 37 -2.65 14.34 10.16
CA GLU A 37 -1.47 14.86 9.49
C GLU A 37 -0.36 15.24 10.48
N LEU A 38 0.86 14.89 10.12
CA LEU A 38 2.07 15.38 10.75
C LEU A 38 2.77 16.40 9.84
N SER A 39 3.67 17.20 10.41
CA SER A 39 4.53 18.07 9.60
C SER A 39 5.30 17.25 8.54
N LYS A 40 5.57 17.87 7.39
CA LYS A 40 6.34 17.23 6.31
C LYS A 40 7.69 16.70 6.80
N GLU A 41 8.35 17.43 7.70
CA GLU A 41 9.64 17.05 8.28
C GLU A 41 9.52 15.76 9.10
N LEU A 42 8.53 15.67 9.99
CA LEU A 42 8.27 14.48 10.80
C LEU A 42 7.91 13.27 9.94
N THR A 43 7.03 13.46 8.96
CA THR A 43 6.62 12.40 8.04
C THR A 43 7.83 11.86 7.26
N LEU A 44 8.68 12.73 6.72
CA LEU A 44 9.89 12.32 5.99
C LEU A 44 10.92 11.64 6.91
N ARG A 45 11.11 12.13 8.13
CA ARG A 45 11.99 11.51 9.13
C ARG A 45 11.53 10.08 9.47
N ASN A 46 10.24 9.93 9.74
CA ASN A 46 9.66 8.64 10.12
C ASN A 46 9.74 7.64 8.95
N LYS A 47 9.37 8.08 7.74
CA LYS A 47 9.51 7.31 6.50
C LYS A 47 10.95 6.88 6.24
N LYS A 48 11.89 7.83 6.32
CA LYS A 48 13.32 7.52 6.12
C LYS A 48 13.79 6.45 7.10
N LYS A 49 13.41 6.56 8.37
CA LYS A 49 13.81 5.57 9.38
C LYS A 49 13.21 4.18 9.11
N ALA A 50 11.97 4.10 8.63
CA ALA A 50 11.36 2.82 8.22
C ALA A 50 12.13 2.19 7.05
N ILE A 51 12.50 2.99 6.05
CA ILE A 51 13.33 2.55 4.91
C ILE A 51 14.70 2.04 5.40
N ASP A 52 15.39 2.79 6.27
CA ASP A 52 16.69 2.42 6.83
C ASP A 52 16.62 1.09 7.64
N LEU A 53 15.44 0.73 8.16
CA LEU A 53 15.17 -0.53 8.86
C LEU A 53 14.71 -1.66 7.93
N GLY A 54 14.46 -1.39 6.65
CA GLY A 54 13.98 -2.34 5.65
C GLY A 54 12.48 -2.62 5.73
N PHE A 55 11.70 -1.81 6.44
CA PHE A 55 10.25 -2.02 6.63
C PHE A 55 9.43 -1.82 5.36
N THR A 56 10.01 -1.27 4.31
CA THR A 56 9.38 -1.14 2.99
C THR A 56 9.44 -2.44 2.17
N ALA A 57 10.14 -3.49 2.64
CA ALA A 57 10.38 -4.73 1.89
C ALA A 57 10.63 -5.93 2.82
N ILE A 58 9.74 -6.14 3.79
CA ILE A 58 9.95 -7.12 4.88
C ILE A 58 9.95 -8.57 4.37
N ASP A 59 9.06 -8.92 3.45
CA ASP A 59 8.93 -10.26 2.88
C ASP A 59 9.64 -10.42 1.53
N VAL A 60 10.06 -9.31 0.92
CA VAL A 60 10.76 -9.30 -0.37
C VAL A 60 12.07 -10.09 -0.25
N PRO A 61 12.38 -11.00 -1.19
CA PRO A 61 13.62 -11.77 -1.18
C PRO A 61 14.87 -10.88 -1.12
N GLN A 62 15.90 -11.37 -0.41
CA GLN A 62 17.18 -10.66 -0.28
C GLN A 62 17.88 -10.42 -1.62
N SER A 63 17.63 -11.27 -2.63
CA SER A 63 18.11 -11.09 -4.00
C SER A 63 17.62 -9.80 -4.66
N TYR A 64 16.49 -9.26 -4.21
CA TYR A 64 15.93 -7.98 -4.63
C TYR A 64 16.18 -6.84 -3.64
N GLY A 65 16.97 -7.09 -2.59
CA GLY A 65 17.30 -6.10 -1.56
C GLY A 65 16.32 -6.02 -0.40
N GLY A 66 15.36 -6.93 -0.30
CA GLY A 66 14.43 -7.05 0.83
C GLY A 66 15.02 -7.79 2.03
N LEU A 67 14.23 -7.91 3.10
CA LEU A 67 14.64 -8.62 4.32
C LEU A 67 14.42 -10.14 4.23
N GLY A 68 13.50 -10.62 3.39
CA GLY A 68 13.17 -12.03 3.21
C GLY A 68 12.65 -12.71 4.49
N LEU A 69 11.87 -11.97 5.30
CA LEU A 69 11.40 -12.46 6.59
C LEU A 69 10.25 -13.46 6.44
N SER A 70 10.28 -14.46 7.31
CA SER A 70 9.16 -15.41 7.46
C SER A 70 7.90 -14.71 7.97
N MET A 71 6.72 -15.29 7.72
CA MET A 71 5.43 -14.76 8.19
C MET A 71 5.41 -14.50 9.71
N VAL A 72 6.05 -15.33 10.51
CA VAL A 72 6.12 -15.15 11.98
C VAL A 72 6.92 -13.89 12.34
N GLU A 73 8.00 -13.62 11.63
CA GLU A 73 8.83 -12.43 11.84
C GLU A 73 8.09 -11.17 11.37
N GLN A 74 7.38 -11.23 10.25
CA GLN A 74 6.52 -10.16 9.75
C GLN A 74 5.43 -9.81 10.78
N VAL A 75 4.70 -10.81 11.30
CA VAL A 75 3.69 -10.60 12.33
C VAL A 75 4.27 -9.97 13.59
N ALA A 76 5.49 -10.36 14.00
CA ALA A 76 6.16 -9.77 15.16
C ALA A 76 6.49 -8.27 14.95
N ILE A 77 6.79 -7.85 13.71
CA ILE A 77 6.94 -6.43 13.33
C ILE A 77 5.59 -5.73 13.36
N TRP A 78 4.58 -6.27 12.66
CA TRP A 78 3.26 -5.65 12.53
C TRP A 78 2.53 -5.50 13.85
N GLU A 79 2.68 -6.45 14.78
CA GLU A 79 2.16 -6.33 16.14
C GLU A 79 2.65 -5.04 16.82
N GLN A 80 3.90 -4.67 16.63
CA GLN A 80 4.46 -3.46 17.25
C GLN A 80 4.06 -2.17 16.50
N LEU A 81 4.04 -2.20 15.18
CA LEU A 81 3.61 -1.07 14.36
C LEU A 81 2.12 -0.78 14.51
N GLY A 82 1.30 -1.81 14.75
CA GLY A 82 -0.14 -1.68 14.99
C GLY A 82 -0.52 -1.13 16.37
N ARG A 83 0.44 -0.86 17.26
CA ARG A 83 0.19 -0.24 18.58
C ARG A 83 -0.09 1.26 18.51
N VAL A 84 0.24 1.89 17.40
CA VAL A 84 0.05 3.34 17.23
C VAL A 84 -1.30 3.66 16.61
N THR A 85 -1.85 4.82 16.99
CA THR A 85 -3.13 5.35 16.47
C THR A 85 -2.94 6.13 15.17
N ASN A 86 -4.06 6.59 14.60
CA ASN A 86 -4.11 7.50 13.42
C ASN A 86 -3.37 7.00 12.18
N ALA A 87 -3.21 5.68 12.05
CA ALA A 87 -2.48 5.04 10.95
C ALA A 87 -1.07 5.61 10.73
N LEU A 88 -0.39 6.06 11.80
CA LEU A 88 0.95 6.65 11.70
C LEU A 88 2.00 5.68 11.15
N SER A 89 1.77 4.36 11.28
CA SER A 89 2.60 3.32 10.65
C SER A 89 2.49 3.29 9.13
N TRP A 90 1.48 3.93 8.51
CA TRP A 90 1.32 4.01 7.05
C TRP A 90 2.14 5.14 6.41
N CYS A 91 3.07 5.74 7.15
CA CYS A 91 3.93 6.82 6.64
C CYS A 91 4.95 6.34 5.59
N PHE A 92 5.14 5.05 5.42
CA PHE A 92 6.00 4.45 4.39
C PHE A 92 5.23 3.46 3.52
N PRO A 93 5.63 3.27 2.24
CA PRO A 93 5.06 2.27 1.36
C PRO A 93 5.65 0.89 1.64
N GLU A 94 5.00 -0.16 1.13
CA GLU A 94 5.45 -1.54 1.26
C GLU A 94 5.41 -2.27 -0.07
N ALA A 95 6.56 -2.75 -0.52
CA ALA A 95 6.64 -3.76 -1.55
C ALA A 95 6.45 -5.14 -0.92
N GLN A 96 5.79 -6.03 -1.64
CA GLN A 96 5.52 -7.41 -1.23
C GLN A 96 6.15 -8.40 -2.21
N SER A 97 6.53 -9.58 -1.72
CA SER A 97 7.24 -10.59 -2.52
C SER A 97 6.49 -10.99 -3.80
N TRP A 98 5.15 -11.12 -3.74
CA TRP A 98 4.34 -11.50 -4.89
C TRP A 98 4.46 -10.52 -6.08
N MET A 99 4.78 -9.25 -5.82
CA MET A 99 4.96 -8.24 -6.86
C MET A 99 6.12 -8.59 -7.80
N PHE A 100 7.16 -9.24 -7.26
CA PHE A 100 8.33 -9.66 -8.03
C PHE A 100 8.07 -10.91 -8.89
N ASP A 101 7.09 -11.73 -8.49
CA ASP A 101 6.68 -12.91 -9.23
C ASP A 101 5.64 -12.56 -10.33
N ALA A 102 4.82 -11.53 -10.09
CA ALA A 102 3.72 -11.15 -10.97
C ALA A 102 4.09 -10.08 -12.02
N CYS A 103 5.09 -9.26 -11.76
CA CYS A 103 5.47 -8.13 -12.62
C CYS A 103 6.59 -8.50 -13.60
N SER A 104 6.59 -7.86 -14.78
CA SER A 104 7.71 -7.91 -15.71
C SER A 104 8.94 -7.17 -15.15
N GLU A 105 10.12 -7.40 -15.73
CA GLU A 105 11.34 -6.69 -15.32
C GLU A 105 11.23 -5.17 -15.46
N GLU A 106 10.51 -4.70 -16.48
CA GLU A 106 10.24 -3.28 -16.71
C GLU A 106 9.34 -2.71 -15.62
N GLN A 107 8.25 -3.42 -15.29
CA GLN A 107 7.34 -3.03 -14.20
C GLN A 107 8.04 -3.02 -12.84
N ILE A 108 8.89 -4.00 -12.56
CA ILE A 108 9.69 -4.04 -11.34
C ILE A 108 10.57 -2.80 -11.24
N LYS A 109 11.26 -2.42 -12.31
CA LYS A 109 12.15 -1.24 -12.34
C LYS A 109 11.38 0.07 -12.21
N GLU A 110 10.21 0.18 -12.84
CA GLU A 110 9.44 1.42 -12.90
C GLU A 110 8.60 1.64 -11.63
N TYR A 111 8.03 0.57 -11.06
CA TYR A 111 7.05 0.65 -9.98
C TYR A 111 7.56 0.09 -8.66
N ILE A 112 8.12 -1.12 -8.65
CA ILE A 112 8.35 -1.86 -7.41
C ILE A 112 9.66 -1.45 -6.72
N ILE A 113 10.75 -1.28 -7.46
CA ILE A 113 12.00 -0.78 -6.88
C ILE A 113 11.84 0.63 -6.31
N PRO A 114 11.23 1.61 -7.02
CA PRO A 114 10.94 2.93 -6.43
C PRO A 114 9.98 2.88 -5.24
N LEU A 115 9.04 1.91 -5.18
CA LEU A 115 8.19 1.67 -4.02
C LEU A 115 9.03 1.26 -2.80
N MET A 116 9.91 0.26 -2.93
CA MET A 116 10.84 -0.18 -1.88
C MET A 116 11.74 0.94 -1.38
N GLU A 117 12.23 1.77 -2.29
CA GLU A 117 13.08 2.92 -1.97
C GLU A 117 12.29 4.10 -1.36
N GLY A 118 10.95 3.98 -1.26
CA GLY A 118 10.07 5.02 -0.79
C GLY A 118 10.00 6.25 -1.71
N LYS A 119 10.41 6.13 -2.97
CA LYS A 119 10.33 7.19 -3.99
C LYS A 119 8.95 7.30 -4.61
N ARG A 120 8.21 6.19 -4.66
CA ARG A 120 6.82 6.10 -5.11
C ARG A 120 5.95 5.47 -4.02
N LYS A 121 4.66 5.69 -4.11
CA LYS A 121 3.63 5.08 -3.27
C LYS A 121 2.53 4.52 -4.14
N ASP A 122 2.08 3.33 -3.83
CA ASP A 122 0.96 2.66 -4.47
C ASP A 122 -0.34 2.82 -3.70
N CYS A 123 -1.43 2.45 -4.33
CA CYS A 123 -2.71 2.16 -3.69
C CYS A 123 -3.48 1.11 -4.49
N TYR A 124 -4.40 0.40 -3.81
CA TYR A 124 -5.20 -0.66 -4.41
C TYR A 124 -6.59 -0.14 -4.78
N ALA A 125 -6.94 -0.24 -6.06
CA ALA A 125 -8.21 0.13 -6.64
C ALA A 125 -8.97 -1.15 -7.03
N ILE A 126 -9.59 -1.82 -6.06
CA ILE A 126 -10.24 -3.14 -6.19
C ILE A 126 -11.75 -3.01 -5.97
N THR A 127 -12.16 -2.54 -4.79
CA THR A 127 -13.55 -2.49 -4.33
C THR A 127 -14.43 -1.63 -5.25
N GLU A 128 -15.65 -2.08 -5.49
CA GLU A 128 -16.69 -1.37 -6.25
C GLU A 128 -17.99 -1.26 -5.42
N SER A 129 -18.95 -0.46 -5.88
CA SER A 129 -20.23 -0.29 -5.17
C SER A 129 -20.99 -1.61 -4.97
N GLY A 130 -20.89 -2.52 -5.93
CA GLY A 130 -21.52 -3.85 -5.92
C GLY A 130 -20.60 -4.98 -5.50
N SER A 131 -19.30 -4.73 -5.32
CA SER A 131 -18.29 -5.77 -5.08
C SER A 131 -17.32 -5.36 -3.97
N GLY A 132 -17.57 -5.84 -2.77
CA GLY A 132 -16.72 -5.64 -1.59
C GLY A 132 -15.96 -6.90 -1.23
N SER A 133 -16.55 -7.78 -0.41
CA SER A 133 -15.93 -9.05 -0.03
C SER A 133 -15.88 -10.07 -1.17
N ASP A 134 -16.81 -10.01 -2.10
CA ASP A 134 -16.82 -10.79 -3.33
C ASP A 134 -16.09 -10.01 -4.43
N VAL A 135 -14.81 -10.23 -4.55
CA VAL A 135 -13.95 -9.59 -5.56
C VAL A 135 -13.99 -10.27 -6.93
N ALA A 136 -14.79 -11.33 -7.10
CA ALA A 136 -14.95 -12.03 -8.37
C ALA A 136 -16.08 -11.44 -9.24
N ASN A 137 -16.91 -10.53 -8.68
CA ASN A 137 -18.03 -9.89 -9.37
C ASN A 137 -17.75 -8.42 -9.69
N LEU A 138 -16.62 -8.15 -10.34
CA LEU A 138 -16.24 -6.79 -10.73
C LEU A 138 -17.01 -6.32 -11.97
N GLU A 139 -17.45 -5.06 -11.96
CA GLU A 139 -18.03 -4.38 -13.11
C GLU A 139 -16.96 -3.62 -13.94
N SER A 140 -15.80 -3.33 -13.34
CA SER A 140 -14.68 -2.71 -14.06
C SER A 140 -14.12 -3.64 -15.11
N THR A 141 -13.85 -3.09 -16.30
CA THR A 141 -13.37 -3.86 -17.46
C THR A 141 -12.04 -3.33 -17.99
N ALA A 142 -11.25 -4.23 -18.53
CA ALA A 142 -10.06 -3.95 -19.31
C ALA A 142 -10.23 -4.52 -20.72
N LYS A 143 -10.41 -3.63 -21.70
CA LYS A 143 -10.56 -4.02 -23.11
C LYS A 143 -9.21 -3.98 -23.82
N LYS A 144 -8.82 -5.09 -24.42
CA LYS A 144 -7.56 -5.21 -25.16
C LYS A 144 -7.60 -4.38 -26.46
N THR A 145 -6.50 -3.69 -26.75
CA THR A 145 -6.29 -2.92 -27.98
C THR A 145 -4.93 -3.27 -28.58
N ASN A 146 -4.61 -2.69 -29.73
CA ASN A 146 -3.28 -2.89 -30.35
C ASN A 146 -2.15 -2.20 -29.55
N GLU A 147 -2.46 -1.23 -28.69
CA GLU A 147 -1.50 -0.42 -27.94
C GLU A 147 -1.47 -0.76 -26.44
N GLY A 148 -2.32 -1.71 -25.98
CA GLY A 148 -2.44 -2.08 -24.58
C GLY A 148 -3.89 -2.35 -24.17
N TYR A 149 -4.34 -1.75 -23.07
CA TYR A 149 -5.68 -1.93 -22.56
C TYR A 149 -6.36 -0.60 -22.32
N VAL A 150 -7.66 -0.54 -22.59
CA VAL A 150 -8.55 0.55 -22.19
C VAL A 150 -9.29 0.13 -20.93
N LEU A 151 -9.12 0.88 -19.85
CA LEU A 151 -9.65 0.58 -18.53
C LEU A 151 -10.89 1.43 -18.24
N ASN A 152 -12.00 0.79 -17.85
CA ASN A 152 -13.22 1.47 -17.48
C ASN A 152 -13.76 0.90 -16.17
N GLY A 153 -14.22 1.78 -15.27
CA GLY A 153 -14.87 1.38 -14.04
C GLY A 153 -14.85 2.44 -12.96
N GLU A 154 -15.47 2.12 -11.84
CA GLU A 154 -15.52 2.97 -10.65
C GLU A 154 -15.04 2.17 -9.44
N LYS A 155 -14.05 2.72 -8.71
CA LYS A 155 -13.43 2.06 -7.56
C LYS A 155 -13.66 2.85 -6.29
N TRP A 156 -14.16 2.15 -5.27
CA TRP A 156 -14.52 2.70 -3.98
C TRP A 156 -13.45 2.42 -2.92
N TYR A 157 -13.37 3.31 -1.93
CA TYR A 157 -12.47 3.16 -0.78
C TYR A 157 -11.01 2.91 -1.19
N VAL A 158 -10.53 3.66 -2.20
CA VAL A 158 -9.14 3.53 -2.69
C VAL A 158 -8.19 4.15 -1.66
N THR A 159 -7.86 3.38 -0.64
CA THR A 159 -7.09 3.81 0.53
C THR A 159 -5.73 4.36 0.11
N SER A 160 -5.36 5.53 0.64
CA SER A 160 -4.12 6.25 0.36
C SER A 160 -4.01 6.85 -1.06
N ALA A 161 -5.04 6.80 -1.89
CA ALA A 161 -4.96 7.34 -3.25
C ALA A 161 -4.66 8.84 -3.32
N ASN A 162 -4.99 9.61 -2.27
CA ASN A 162 -4.57 11.01 -2.17
C ASN A 162 -3.04 11.18 -2.08
N LEU A 163 -2.31 10.16 -1.59
CA LEU A 163 -0.86 10.14 -1.39
C LEU A 163 -0.13 9.27 -2.42
N ALA A 164 -0.85 8.46 -3.20
CA ALA A 164 -0.29 7.51 -4.14
C ALA A 164 0.18 8.15 -5.45
N ASP A 165 1.12 7.51 -6.11
CA ASP A 165 1.65 7.85 -7.42
C ASP A 165 1.05 6.96 -8.52
N TYR A 166 0.58 5.76 -8.16
CA TYR A 166 -0.03 4.81 -9.08
C TYR A 166 -1.01 3.87 -8.38
N PHE A 167 -1.87 3.25 -9.19
CA PHE A 167 -2.88 2.28 -8.76
C PHE A 167 -2.48 0.86 -9.17
N TRP A 168 -2.84 -0.09 -8.30
CA TRP A 168 -3.13 -1.48 -8.66
C TRP A 168 -4.62 -1.56 -8.98
N PHE A 169 -4.97 -1.45 -10.27
CA PHE A 169 -6.36 -1.44 -10.71
C PHE A 169 -6.78 -2.85 -11.12
N GLN A 170 -7.77 -3.44 -10.42
CA GLN A 170 -8.31 -4.74 -10.78
C GLN A 170 -9.47 -4.57 -11.75
N ALA A 171 -9.45 -5.32 -12.86
CA ALA A 171 -10.51 -5.34 -13.84
C ALA A 171 -10.65 -6.72 -14.49
N TYR A 172 -11.86 -7.01 -14.96
CA TYR A 172 -12.17 -8.19 -15.77
C TYR A 172 -11.81 -7.93 -17.24
N ILE A 173 -11.21 -8.91 -17.89
CA ILE A 173 -10.85 -8.90 -19.32
C ILE A 173 -11.86 -9.79 -20.05
N PRO A 174 -12.91 -9.23 -20.70
CA PRO A 174 -13.97 -10.03 -21.33
C PRO A 174 -13.48 -11.00 -22.41
N GLU A 175 -12.44 -10.63 -23.14
CA GLU A 175 -11.90 -11.44 -24.24
C GLU A 175 -11.12 -12.67 -23.74
N GLU A 176 -10.65 -12.64 -22.49
CA GLU A 176 -9.82 -13.70 -21.88
C GLU A 176 -10.58 -14.47 -20.80
N ASP A 177 -11.76 -13.96 -20.35
CA ASP A 177 -12.56 -14.49 -19.24
C ASP A 177 -11.76 -14.59 -17.93
N GLU A 178 -10.93 -13.59 -17.68
CA GLU A 178 -10.02 -13.53 -16.51
C GLU A 178 -10.00 -12.14 -15.88
N ASP A 179 -9.70 -12.10 -14.58
CA ASP A 179 -9.38 -10.87 -13.85
C ASP A 179 -7.88 -10.60 -13.88
N ALA A 180 -7.52 -9.32 -13.98
CA ALA A 180 -6.12 -8.90 -13.91
C ALA A 180 -5.93 -7.65 -13.06
N LEU A 181 -4.71 -7.46 -12.55
CA LEU A 181 -4.24 -6.24 -11.92
C LEU A 181 -3.40 -5.43 -12.93
N PHE A 182 -3.76 -4.17 -13.08
CA PHE A 182 -3.08 -3.22 -13.95
C PHE A 182 -2.33 -2.18 -13.11
N LEU A 183 -1.08 -1.92 -13.44
CA LEU A 183 -0.31 -0.80 -12.89
C LEU A 183 -0.63 0.44 -13.72
N VAL A 184 -1.26 1.44 -13.08
CA VAL A 184 -1.75 2.65 -13.75
C VAL A 184 -1.24 3.88 -13.03
N ASN A 185 -0.49 4.74 -13.72
CA ASN A 185 -0.03 6.00 -13.16
C ASN A 185 -1.23 6.91 -12.84
N LYS A 186 -1.18 7.61 -11.70
CA LYS A 186 -2.30 8.42 -11.21
C LYS A 186 -2.63 9.61 -12.13
N ASP A 187 -1.64 10.10 -12.86
CA ASP A 187 -1.76 11.20 -13.81
C ASP A 187 -2.20 10.78 -15.22
N THR A 188 -2.56 9.49 -15.40
CA THR A 188 -3.10 8.98 -16.65
C THR A 188 -4.43 9.70 -16.98
N GLU A 189 -4.60 10.12 -18.23
CA GLU A 189 -5.83 10.74 -18.72
C GLU A 189 -7.03 9.81 -18.52
N GLY A 190 -8.20 10.36 -18.17
CA GLY A 190 -9.41 9.61 -17.90
C GLY A 190 -9.56 9.14 -16.44
N ILE A 191 -8.60 9.42 -15.56
CA ILE A 191 -8.71 9.09 -14.12
C ILE A 191 -9.19 10.31 -13.34
N GLN A 192 -10.32 10.16 -12.62
CA GLN A 192 -10.92 11.23 -11.85
C GLN A 192 -11.30 10.78 -10.44
N MET A 193 -10.92 11.55 -9.44
CA MET A 193 -11.49 11.43 -8.09
C MET A 193 -12.89 12.04 -8.09
N ILE A 194 -13.92 11.23 -7.89
CA ILE A 194 -15.33 11.67 -7.93
C ILE A 194 -15.92 11.91 -6.56
N ALA A 195 -15.36 11.31 -5.51
CA ALA A 195 -15.77 11.54 -4.13
C ALA A 195 -14.59 11.29 -3.16
N SER A 196 -14.60 11.99 -2.03
CA SER A 196 -13.71 11.73 -0.90
C SER A 196 -14.55 11.78 0.38
N PRO A 197 -15.22 10.67 0.75
CA PRO A 197 -16.10 10.65 1.91
C PRO A 197 -15.30 10.83 3.20
N LEU A 198 -15.94 11.45 4.19
CA LEU A 198 -15.40 11.56 5.55
C LEU A 198 -15.73 10.29 6.34
N PHE A 199 -14.79 9.85 7.13
CA PHE A 199 -14.92 8.71 8.03
C PHE A 199 -14.83 9.16 9.49
N SER A 200 -15.16 8.30 10.44
CA SER A 200 -15.05 8.58 11.87
C SER A 200 -13.61 8.55 12.41
N HIS A 201 -12.66 8.08 11.60
CA HIS A 201 -11.23 8.10 11.94
C HIS A 201 -10.54 9.35 11.34
N THR A 202 -9.42 9.73 11.92
CA THR A 202 -8.53 10.80 11.47
C THR A 202 -7.25 10.20 10.90
N TYR A 203 -7.16 10.10 9.56
CA TYR A 203 -5.98 9.58 8.87
C TYR A 203 -5.55 10.53 7.76
N ALA A 204 -4.24 10.74 7.62
CA ALA A 204 -3.68 11.43 6.45
C ALA A 204 -3.95 10.69 5.14
N ALA A 205 -4.09 9.36 5.21
CA ALA A 205 -4.50 8.52 4.09
C ALA A 205 -6.02 8.51 3.96
N HIS A 206 -6.55 9.11 2.91
CA HIS A 206 -7.99 9.14 2.61
C HIS A 206 -8.42 7.88 1.86
N HIS A 207 -9.75 7.67 1.76
CA HIS A 207 -10.38 6.55 1.06
C HIS A 207 -11.32 7.03 -0.05
N PRO A 208 -10.81 7.75 -1.07
CA PRO A 208 -11.64 8.32 -2.12
C PRO A 208 -12.22 7.27 -3.05
N THR A 209 -13.22 7.71 -3.84
CA THR A 209 -13.79 6.98 -4.97
C THR A 209 -13.20 7.56 -6.25
N TYR A 210 -12.73 6.69 -7.12
CA TYR A 210 -12.17 7.05 -8.41
C TYR A 210 -12.98 6.46 -9.56
N LYS A 211 -13.10 7.23 -10.63
CA LYS A 211 -13.61 6.79 -11.92
C LYS A 211 -12.47 6.70 -12.92
N PHE A 212 -12.50 5.66 -13.74
CA PHE A 212 -11.57 5.38 -14.82
C PHE A 212 -12.38 5.34 -16.11
N GLU A 213 -12.02 6.17 -17.09
CA GLU A 213 -12.70 6.27 -18.39
C GLU A 213 -11.68 6.41 -19.52
N ASN A 214 -11.63 5.37 -20.43
CA ASN A 214 -10.86 5.32 -21.69
C ASN A 214 -9.36 5.49 -21.56
#